data_9583ab2ce860dfb60be139f01f428ecc
#
_entry.id   9583ab2ce860dfb60be139f01f428ecc
#
_cell.length_a   1.000
_cell.length_b   1.000
_cell.length_c   1.000
_cell.angle_alpha   90.00
_cell.angle_beta   90.00
_cell.angle_gamma   90.00
#
_symmetry.space_group_name_H-M   'P 1'
#
loop_
_entity.id
_entity.type
_entity.pdbx_description
1 polymer ?
#
loop_
_entity_poly.entity_id
_entity_poly.type
_entity_poly.pdbx_seq_one_letter_code
_entity_poly.pdbx_strand_id
1 'polypeptide(L)'
;MQNPFTLTFGKSPLEPIERPLQTMEIVDTFTAETVNQQMFIITGVQGSGKTVMMTEIARRLREREDWVVIELNPATDLLQGMLAKLNSNKVCAAIIKSAKIDLSFFGFGVAIEGVPPLTDTETAIITILEKLKKQDKRLLITIDEVTNNDYMKVFAGSFQIFVRQDLPVFLLATGLYENIDELQNEKNLTFLFRAPKIQLKPLNQQAVMNKYKNIFQI
;
A
#
# COMPACT_ATOMS: atom_id res chain seq x y z
N MET A 1 -22.46 27.85 5.89
CA MET A 1 -21.21 27.51 5.20
C MET A 1 -20.66 26.24 5.83
N GLN A 2 -20.43 25.19 5.04
CA GLN A 2 -19.84 23.97 5.58
C GLN A 2 -18.33 24.21 5.74
N ASN A 3 -17.74 23.81 6.88
CA ASN A 3 -16.31 23.98 7.11
C ASN A 3 -15.54 23.09 6.11
N PRO A 4 -14.73 23.64 5.19
CA PRO A 4 -13.98 22.87 4.20
C PRO A 4 -12.76 22.15 4.79
N PHE A 5 -12.40 22.49 6.03
CA PHE A 5 -11.29 21.88 6.74
C PHE A 5 -11.78 20.70 7.58
N THR A 6 -11.10 19.58 7.46
CA THR A 6 -11.34 18.48 8.40
C THR A 6 -10.51 18.69 9.67
N LEU A 7 -11.15 18.61 10.83
CA LEU A 7 -10.49 18.64 12.14
C LEU A 7 -10.20 17.22 12.65
N THR A 8 -10.57 16.21 11.88
CA THR A 8 -10.37 14.80 12.24
C THR A 8 -9.02 14.33 11.73
N PHE A 9 -8.14 13.93 12.66
CA PHE A 9 -6.84 13.35 12.31
C PHE A 9 -7.01 12.11 11.42
N GLY A 10 -6.13 11.96 10.42
CA GLY A 10 -6.14 10.82 9.49
C GLY A 10 -7.22 10.86 8.41
N LYS A 11 -8.14 11.83 8.44
CA LYS A 11 -9.14 12.00 7.39
C LYS A 11 -8.63 12.99 6.34
N SER A 12 -8.68 12.60 5.07
CA SER A 12 -8.36 13.51 3.97
C SER A 12 -9.27 14.73 4.00
N PRO A 13 -8.73 15.95 3.82
CA PRO A 13 -9.55 17.14 3.68
C PRO A 13 -10.49 16.99 2.47
N LEU A 14 -11.65 17.67 2.51
CA LEU A 14 -12.62 17.65 1.41
C LEU A 14 -12.00 18.11 0.10
N GLU A 15 -11.09 19.08 0.18
CA GLU A 15 -10.35 19.62 -0.94
C GLU A 15 -8.85 19.66 -0.65
N PRO A 16 -8.12 18.55 -0.85
CA PRO A 16 -6.68 18.52 -0.63
C PRO A 16 -5.93 19.40 -1.64
N ILE A 17 -4.76 19.88 -1.25
CA ILE A 17 -3.81 20.48 -2.19
C ILE A 17 -3.09 19.32 -2.88
N GLU A 18 -3.46 19.11 -4.14
CA GLU A 18 -2.95 17.98 -4.93
C GLU A 18 -1.49 18.20 -5.35
N ARG A 19 -0.80 17.09 -5.57
CA ARG A 19 0.54 17.03 -6.15
C ARG A 19 0.49 16.17 -7.43
N PRO A 20 -0.13 16.70 -8.50
CA PRO A 20 -0.50 15.91 -9.66
C PRO A 20 0.69 15.23 -10.33
N LEU A 21 1.83 15.91 -10.45
CA LEU A 21 3.01 15.34 -11.11
C LEU A 21 3.54 14.09 -10.40
N GLN A 22 3.75 14.19 -9.09
CA GLN A 22 4.26 13.05 -8.30
C GLN A 22 3.22 11.91 -8.20
N THR A 23 1.94 12.26 -8.10
CA THR A 23 0.85 11.27 -8.09
C THR A 23 0.78 10.52 -9.41
N MET A 24 0.86 11.22 -10.54
CA MET A 24 0.86 10.61 -11.88
C MET A 24 2.10 9.75 -12.11
N GLU A 25 3.29 10.22 -11.72
CA GLU A 25 4.53 9.45 -11.82
C GLU A 25 4.40 8.06 -11.20
N ILE A 26 3.85 7.96 -9.97
CA ILE A 26 3.66 6.68 -9.30
C ILE A 26 2.57 5.84 -9.99
N VAL A 27 1.43 6.44 -10.31
CA VAL A 27 0.32 5.73 -10.96
C VAL A 27 0.76 5.18 -12.32
N ASP A 28 1.39 6.00 -13.16
CA ASP A 28 1.85 5.61 -14.50
C ASP A 28 2.91 4.50 -14.40
N THR A 29 3.84 4.60 -13.44
CA THR A 29 4.86 3.56 -13.22
C THR A 29 4.22 2.23 -12.80
N PHE A 30 3.26 2.26 -11.87
CA PHE A 30 2.59 1.04 -11.40
C PHE A 30 1.67 0.43 -12.46
N THR A 31 1.09 1.24 -13.33
CA THR A 31 0.15 0.78 -14.36
C THR A 31 0.82 0.47 -15.71
N ALA A 32 2.11 0.70 -15.83
CA ALA A 32 2.87 0.40 -17.05
C ALA A 32 2.69 -1.07 -17.48
N GLU A 33 2.75 -1.32 -18.79
CA GLU A 33 2.72 -2.68 -19.36
C GLU A 33 3.95 -3.47 -18.91
N THR A 34 5.14 -2.84 -19.00
CA THR A 34 6.38 -3.39 -18.46
C THR A 34 6.68 -2.74 -17.12
N VAL A 35 6.50 -3.51 -16.05
CA VAL A 35 6.72 -3.02 -14.69
C VAL A 35 8.20 -3.02 -14.38
N ASN A 36 8.79 -1.83 -14.23
CA ASN A 36 10.18 -1.66 -13.83
C ASN A 36 10.35 -1.36 -12.34
N GLN A 37 9.27 -0.96 -11.67
CA GLN A 37 9.27 -0.58 -10.27
C GLN A 37 7.98 -1.01 -9.58
N GLN A 38 8.10 -1.77 -8.49
CA GLN A 38 6.96 -2.27 -7.72
C GLN A 38 6.83 -1.61 -6.33
N MET A 39 7.69 -0.63 -6.03
CA MET A 39 7.68 0.03 -4.72
C MET A 39 8.05 1.50 -4.83
N PHE A 40 7.33 2.35 -4.08
CA PHE A 40 7.70 3.74 -3.81
C PHE A 40 7.59 4.05 -2.32
N ILE A 41 8.44 4.96 -1.87
CA ILE A 41 8.38 5.51 -0.51
C ILE A 41 8.16 7.02 -0.61
N ILE A 42 7.07 7.51 0.00
CA ILE A 42 6.78 8.94 0.11
C ILE A 42 7.36 9.43 1.43
N THR A 43 8.33 10.33 1.37
CA THR A 43 8.99 10.90 2.54
C THR A 43 8.70 12.39 2.68
N GLY A 44 8.83 12.91 3.88
CA GLY A 44 8.67 14.35 4.14
C GLY A 44 8.37 14.63 5.60
N VAL A 45 8.42 15.91 5.98
CA VAL A 45 8.09 16.34 7.34
C VAL A 45 6.63 16.06 7.70
N GLN A 46 6.31 16.10 8.99
CA GLN A 46 4.93 16.00 9.44
C GLN A 46 4.07 17.10 8.80
N GLY A 47 2.85 16.76 8.38
CA GLY A 47 1.95 17.72 7.71
C GLY A 47 2.28 18.02 6.24
N SER A 48 3.30 17.40 5.63
CA SER A 48 3.62 17.60 4.21
C SER A 48 2.62 16.99 3.21
N GLY A 49 1.62 16.25 3.69
CA GLY A 49 0.58 15.64 2.86
C GLY A 49 0.89 14.22 2.36
N LYS A 50 1.81 13.48 3.01
CA LYS A 50 2.17 12.10 2.64
C LYS A 50 0.96 11.17 2.58
N THR A 51 0.20 11.11 3.66
CA THR A 51 -1.03 10.30 3.76
C THR A 51 -2.07 10.69 2.72
N VAL A 52 -2.24 12.00 2.47
CA VAL A 52 -3.18 12.50 1.46
C VAL A 52 -2.79 12.01 0.06
N MET A 53 -1.51 12.13 -0.30
CA MET A 53 -1.01 11.66 -1.59
C MET A 53 -1.13 10.14 -1.73
N MET A 54 -0.76 9.38 -0.70
CA MET A 54 -0.91 7.92 -0.69
C MET A 54 -2.37 7.51 -0.87
N THR A 55 -3.30 8.16 -0.15
CA THR A 55 -4.75 7.89 -0.25
C THR A 55 -5.28 8.18 -1.65
N GLU A 56 -4.84 9.28 -2.28
CA GLU A 56 -5.24 9.62 -3.65
C GLU A 56 -4.74 8.60 -4.68
N ILE A 57 -3.49 8.15 -4.58
CA ILE A 57 -2.95 7.09 -5.44
C ILE A 57 -3.74 5.79 -5.23
N ALA A 58 -3.98 5.41 -3.97
CA ALA A 58 -4.75 4.23 -3.62
C ALA A 58 -6.18 4.29 -4.17
N ARG A 59 -6.82 5.48 -4.13
CA ARG A 59 -8.16 5.70 -4.69
C ARG A 59 -8.17 5.50 -6.20
N ARG A 60 -7.22 6.12 -6.94
CA ARG A 60 -7.12 5.98 -8.40
C ARG A 60 -6.91 4.54 -8.85
N LEU A 61 -6.07 3.80 -8.14
CA LEU A 61 -5.84 2.39 -8.46
C LEU A 61 -7.04 1.51 -8.06
N ARG A 62 -7.76 1.85 -6.97
CA ARG A 62 -8.97 1.10 -6.56
C ARG A 62 -10.12 1.23 -7.55
N GLU A 63 -10.18 2.32 -8.33
CA GLU A 63 -11.18 2.53 -9.37
C GLU A 63 -10.94 1.68 -10.63
N ARG A 64 -9.78 1.07 -10.74
CA ARG A 64 -9.43 0.18 -11.85
C ARG A 64 -9.83 -1.26 -11.52
N GLU A 65 -10.41 -1.93 -12.48
CA GLU A 65 -10.87 -3.33 -12.32
C GLU A 65 -9.71 -4.32 -12.14
N ASP A 66 -8.52 -4.00 -12.69
CA ASP A 66 -7.34 -4.84 -12.63
C ASP A 66 -6.55 -4.70 -11.30
N TRP A 67 -7.03 -3.85 -10.35
CA TRP A 67 -6.33 -3.61 -9.09
C TRP A 67 -7.13 -4.03 -7.86
N VAL A 68 -6.43 -4.65 -6.92
CA VAL A 68 -6.85 -4.83 -5.53
C VAL A 68 -5.99 -3.91 -4.66
N VAL A 69 -6.61 -3.17 -3.75
CA VAL A 69 -5.89 -2.24 -2.87
C VAL A 69 -6.20 -2.59 -1.42
N ILE A 70 -5.15 -2.86 -0.65
CA ILE A 70 -5.25 -3.11 0.80
C ILE A 70 -4.35 -2.15 1.57
N GLU A 71 -4.76 -1.83 2.79
CA GLU A 71 -4.00 -1.00 3.71
C GLU A 71 -3.59 -1.83 4.92
N LEU A 72 -2.31 -1.75 5.29
CA LEU A 72 -1.74 -2.49 6.42
C LEU A 72 -1.31 -1.54 7.52
N ASN A 73 -1.48 -1.97 8.76
CA ASN A 73 -1.04 -1.26 9.95
C ASN A 73 0.39 -1.70 10.32
N PRO A 74 1.40 -0.80 10.28
CA PRO A 74 2.78 -1.15 10.59
C PRO A 74 3.03 -1.55 12.06
N ALA A 75 2.08 -1.28 12.96
CA ALA A 75 2.18 -1.62 14.38
C ALA A 75 1.75 -3.07 14.70
N THR A 76 1.29 -3.83 13.73
CA THR A 76 0.81 -5.21 13.90
C THR A 76 1.51 -6.16 12.93
N ASP A 77 1.30 -7.47 13.09
CA ASP A 77 1.82 -8.45 12.13
C ASP A 77 1.27 -8.19 10.72
N LEU A 78 2.16 -7.70 9.85
CA LEU A 78 1.80 -7.26 8.50
C LEU A 78 1.44 -8.42 7.58
N LEU A 79 2.06 -9.60 7.75
CA LEU A 79 1.74 -10.77 6.91
C LEU A 79 0.38 -11.35 7.30
N GLN A 80 0.11 -11.49 8.58
CA GLN A 80 -1.22 -11.90 9.07
C GLN A 80 -2.29 -10.87 8.67
N GLY A 81 -2.00 -9.59 8.84
CA GLY A 81 -2.87 -8.50 8.39
C GLY A 81 -3.14 -8.54 6.88
N MET A 82 -2.12 -8.81 6.07
CA MET A 82 -2.23 -8.97 4.62
C MET A 82 -3.16 -10.14 4.27
N LEU A 83 -2.94 -11.31 4.86
CA LEU A 83 -3.77 -12.50 4.62
C LEU A 83 -5.23 -12.24 5.01
N ALA A 84 -5.47 -11.61 6.17
CA ALA A 84 -6.82 -11.24 6.61
C ALA A 84 -7.50 -10.26 5.64
N LYS A 85 -6.78 -9.23 5.15
CA LYS A 85 -7.30 -8.27 4.18
C LYS A 85 -7.59 -8.92 2.82
N LEU A 86 -6.73 -9.81 2.35
CA LEU A 86 -6.95 -10.57 1.13
C LEU A 86 -8.20 -11.45 1.26
N ASN A 87 -8.34 -12.17 2.36
CA ASN A 87 -9.53 -13.01 2.59
C ASN A 87 -10.83 -12.19 2.68
N SER A 88 -10.81 -10.98 3.23
CA SER A 88 -11.98 -10.10 3.34
C SER A 88 -12.29 -9.31 2.06
N ASN A 89 -11.35 -9.19 1.13
CA ASN A 89 -11.56 -8.51 -0.14
C ASN A 89 -12.43 -9.37 -1.07
N LYS A 90 -13.50 -8.80 -1.63
CA LYS A 90 -14.46 -9.53 -2.47
C LYS A 90 -13.83 -10.28 -3.64
N VAL A 91 -12.87 -9.64 -4.34
CA VAL A 91 -12.18 -10.21 -5.49
C VAL A 91 -11.30 -11.38 -5.05
N CYS A 92 -10.47 -11.16 -4.03
CA CYS A 92 -9.58 -12.21 -3.50
C CYS A 92 -10.36 -13.36 -2.87
N ALA A 93 -11.42 -13.08 -2.13
CA ALA A 93 -12.29 -14.12 -1.55
C ALA A 93 -12.92 -15.00 -2.63
N ALA A 94 -13.37 -14.43 -3.75
CA ALA A 94 -13.87 -15.21 -4.89
C ALA A 94 -12.76 -16.08 -5.50
N ILE A 95 -11.54 -15.57 -5.62
CA ILE A 95 -10.36 -16.30 -6.11
C ILE A 95 -10.01 -17.44 -5.15
N ILE A 96 -9.93 -17.18 -3.84
CA ILE A 96 -9.66 -18.18 -2.80
C ILE A 96 -10.66 -19.33 -2.88
N LYS A 97 -11.96 -18.99 -2.97
CA LYS A 97 -13.04 -19.98 -3.10
C LYS A 97 -12.94 -20.79 -4.38
N SER A 98 -12.78 -20.14 -5.53
CA SER A 98 -12.72 -20.83 -6.84
C SER A 98 -11.48 -21.70 -7.00
N ALA A 99 -10.35 -21.30 -6.42
CA ALA A 99 -9.12 -22.05 -6.43
C ALA A 99 -9.04 -23.13 -5.33
N LYS A 100 -10.07 -23.27 -4.49
CA LYS A 100 -10.12 -24.20 -3.36
C LYS A 100 -8.91 -24.05 -2.42
N ILE A 101 -8.53 -22.80 -2.07
CA ILE A 101 -7.45 -22.52 -1.13
C ILE A 101 -8.00 -22.65 0.29
N ASP A 102 -7.50 -23.62 1.05
CA ASP A 102 -7.93 -23.85 2.43
C ASP A 102 -7.11 -22.98 3.40
N LEU A 103 -7.75 -21.99 4.01
CA LEU A 103 -7.19 -21.07 4.99
C LEU A 103 -7.74 -21.31 6.40
N SER A 104 -8.35 -22.47 6.65
CA SER A 104 -8.96 -22.79 7.94
C SER A 104 -8.00 -22.80 9.12
N PHE A 105 -6.71 -23.13 8.88
CA PHE A 105 -5.66 -23.04 9.88
C PHE A 105 -5.50 -21.63 10.46
N PHE A 106 -5.73 -20.60 9.66
CA PHE A 106 -5.66 -19.19 10.06
C PHE A 106 -6.98 -18.66 10.66
N GLY A 107 -7.98 -19.53 10.80
CA GLY A 107 -9.33 -19.13 11.25
C GLY A 107 -10.18 -18.47 10.16
N PHE A 108 -9.79 -18.59 8.90
CA PHE A 108 -10.54 -18.06 7.75
C PHE A 108 -11.28 -19.17 7.00
N GLY A 109 -12.62 -19.03 6.92
CA GLY A 109 -13.45 -19.99 6.20
C GLY A 109 -13.64 -21.31 6.95
N VAL A 110 -13.96 -22.36 6.19
CA VAL A 110 -14.18 -23.72 6.69
C VAL A 110 -13.22 -24.65 5.95
N ALA A 111 -12.74 -25.67 6.65
CA ALA A 111 -11.87 -26.69 6.06
C ALA A 111 -12.53 -27.29 4.80
N ILE A 112 -11.75 -27.47 3.75
CA ILE A 112 -12.19 -27.99 2.46
C ILE A 112 -11.88 -29.49 2.43
N GLU A 113 -12.90 -30.31 2.26
CA GLU A 113 -12.73 -31.75 2.21
C GLU A 113 -11.77 -32.18 1.08
N GLY A 114 -10.77 -32.97 1.43
CA GLY A 114 -9.76 -33.47 0.49
C GLY A 114 -8.68 -32.45 0.10
N VAL A 115 -8.67 -31.26 0.72
CA VAL A 115 -7.62 -30.25 0.51
C VAL A 115 -6.88 -30.01 1.83
N PRO A 116 -5.54 -30.21 1.89
CA PRO A 116 -4.79 -29.89 3.10
C PRO A 116 -4.77 -28.37 3.33
N PRO A 117 -4.98 -27.91 4.59
CA PRO A 117 -4.92 -26.49 4.89
C PRO A 117 -3.49 -25.95 4.72
N LEU A 118 -3.38 -24.71 4.24
CA LEU A 118 -2.11 -23.98 4.27
C LEU A 118 -1.81 -23.57 5.72
N THR A 119 -0.60 -23.83 6.18
CA THR A 119 -0.20 -23.59 7.56
C THR A 119 0.85 -22.47 7.69
N ASP A 120 1.48 -22.11 6.56
CA ASP A 120 2.46 -21.03 6.49
C ASP A 120 1.85 -19.79 5.82
N THR A 121 1.96 -18.64 6.49
CA THR A 121 1.36 -17.38 6.06
C THR A 121 1.95 -16.87 4.74
N GLU A 122 3.27 -16.95 4.57
CA GLU A 122 3.95 -16.51 3.35
C GLU A 122 3.52 -17.36 2.16
N THR A 123 3.48 -18.69 2.34
CA THR A 123 3.02 -19.64 1.31
C THR A 123 1.54 -19.38 0.93
N ALA A 124 0.68 -19.09 1.90
CA ALA A 124 -0.71 -18.77 1.63
C ALA A 124 -0.85 -17.48 0.79
N ILE A 125 -0.09 -16.45 1.14
CA ILE A 125 -0.05 -15.18 0.39
C ILE A 125 0.46 -15.42 -1.03
N ILE A 126 1.58 -16.12 -1.21
CA ILE A 126 2.15 -16.46 -2.53
C ILE A 126 1.11 -17.16 -3.39
N THR A 127 0.43 -18.17 -2.83
CA THR A 127 -0.62 -18.92 -3.56
C THR A 127 -1.74 -18.01 -4.05
N ILE A 128 -2.17 -17.04 -3.23
CA ILE A 128 -3.21 -16.07 -3.63
C ILE A 128 -2.68 -15.13 -4.71
N LEU A 129 -1.45 -14.62 -4.56
CA LEU A 129 -0.82 -13.71 -5.54
C LEU A 129 -0.62 -14.37 -6.90
N GLU A 130 -0.25 -15.65 -6.95
CA GLU A 130 -0.18 -16.44 -8.20
C GLU A 130 -1.54 -16.55 -8.89
N LYS A 131 -2.62 -16.68 -8.12
CA LYS A 131 -3.97 -16.71 -8.70
C LYS A 131 -4.42 -15.34 -9.19
N LEU A 132 -4.03 -14.24 -8.49
CA LEU A 132 -4.23 -12.88 -8.97
C LEU A 132 -3.50 -12.67 -10.31
N LYS A 133 -2.23 -13.11 -10.40
CA LYS A 133 -1.42 -13.03 -11.64
C LYS A 133 -2.11 -13.71 -12.82
N LYS A 134 -2.69 -14.91 -12.60
CA LYS A 134 -3.41 -15.66 -13.63
C LYS A 134 -4.72 -15.01 -14.09
N GLN A 135 -5.21 -14.01 -13.38
CA GLN A 135 -6.38 -13.22 -13.71
C GLN A 135 -6.04 -11.78 -14.11
N ASP A 136 -4.77 -11.53 -14.43
CA ASP A 136 -4.23 -10.20 -14.79
C ASP A 136 -4.57 -9.12 -13.76
N LYS A 137 -4.63 -9.51 -12.46
CA LYS A 137 -4.88 -8.59 -11.37
C LYS A 137 -3.61 -8.27 -10.60
N ARG A 138 -3.52 -7.04 -10.14
CA ARG A 138 -2.40 -6.49 -9.36
C ARG A 138 -2.86 -6.13 -7.96
N LEU A 139 -1.97 -6.27 -6.98
CA LEU A 139 -2.22 -5.92 -5.58
C LEU A 139 -1.38 -4.70 -5.19
N LEU A 140 -2.02 -3.62 -4.78
CA LEU A 140 -1.35 -2.52 -4.08
C LEU A 140 -1.49 -2.71 -2.57
N ILE A 141 -0.37 -2.66 -1.88
CA ILE A 141 -0.28 -2.56 -0.43
C ILE A 141 0.11 -1.13 -0.07
N THR A 142 -0.67 -0.49 0.80
CA THR A 142 -0.32 0.80 1.38
C THR A 142 0.04 0.65 2.84
N ILE A 143 1.12 1.31 3.29
CA ILE A 143 1.55 1.34 4.69
C ILE A 143 1.86 2.78 5.05
N ASP A 144 1.08 3.37 5.94
CA ASP A 144 1.30 4.74 6.41
C ASP A 144 2.19 4.76 7.66
N GLU A 145 3.08 5.74 7.74
CA GLU A 145 3.96 5.98 8.88
C GLU A 145 4.83 4.76 9.26
N VAL A 146 5.54 4.20 8.28
CA VAL A 146 6.46 3.08 8.54
C VAL A 146 7.51 3.44 9.58
N THR A 147 7.76 2.48 10.48
CA THR A 147 8.75 2.59 11.56
C THR A 147 9.66 1.36 11.58
N ASN A 148 10.84 1.49 12.17
CA ASN A 148 11.75 0.37 12.36
C ASN A 148 11.25 -0.53 13.50
N ASN A 149 10.54 -1.60 13.12
CA ASN A 149 10.07 -2.63 14.03
C ASN A 149 10.18 -4.03 13.41
N ASP A 150 10.05 -5.06 14.20
CA ASP A 150 10.23 -6.43 13.75
C ASP A 150 9.17 -6.88 12.73
N TYR A 151 7.95 -6.39 12.82
CA TYR A 151 6.92 -6.69 11.84
C TYR A 151 7.27 -6.15 10.44
N MET A 152 7.79 -4.91 10.37
CA MET A 152 8.27 -4.34 9.12
C MET A 152 9.47 -5.11 8.56
N LYS A 153 10.38 -5.60 9.42
CA LYS A 153 11.54 -6.39 8.98
C LYS A 153 11.11 -7.72 8.35
N VAL A 154 10.19 -8.42 9.00
CA VAL A 154 9.64 -9.69 8.48
C VAL A 154 8.89 -9.46 7.18
N PHE A 155 7.98 -8.49 7.15
CA PHE A 155 7.23 -8.13 5.95
C PHE A 155 8.12 -7.77 4.78
N ALA A 156 9.16 -6.98 5.03
CA ALA A 156 10.10 -6.56 4.01
C ALA A 156 10.85 -7.75 3.39
N GLY A 157 11.24 -8.73 4.20
CA GLY A 157 11.84 -9.98 3.73
C GLY A 157 10.90 -10.75 2.79
N SER A 158 9.67 -10.96 3.21
CA SER A 158 8.65 -11.64 2.40
C SER A 158 8.29 -10.86 1.14
N PHE A 159 8.15 -9.52 1.23
CA PHE A 159 7.89 -8.68 0.06
C PHE A 159 9.00 -8.81 -1.00
N GLN A 160 10.27 -8.88 -0.58
CA GLN A 160 11.39 -9.14 -1.49
C GLN A 160 11.27 -10.51 -2.18
N ILE A 161 10.78 -11.53 -1.47
CA ILE A 161 10.52 -12.85 -2.06
C ILE A 161 9.41 -12.74 -3.12
N PHE A 162 8.32 -12.06 -2.82
CA PHE A 162 7.22 -11.84 -3.76
C PHE A 162 7.68 -11.16 -5.06
N VAL A 163 8.49 -10.10 -4.93
CA VAL A 163 9.06 -9.38 -6.09
C VAL A 163 9.99 -10.27 -6.90
N ARG A 164 10.86 -11.06 -6.26
CA ARG A 164 11.77 -11.99 -6.95
C ARG A 164 11.04 -13.11 -7.70
N GLN A 165 9.86 -13.49 -7.23
CA GLN A 165 9.00 -14.47 -7.91
C GLN A 165 8.11 -13.83 -8.98
N ASP A 166 8.34 -12.56 -9.30
CA ASP A 166 7.56 -11.82 -10.30
C ASP A 166 6.05 -11.85 -10.01
N LEU A 167 5.68 -11.76 -8.73
CA LEU A 167 4.29 -11.67 -8.30
C LEU A 167 3.75 -10.25 -8.47
N PRO A 168 2.46 -10.08 -8.77
CA PRO A 168 1.86 -8.79 -9.12
C PRO A 168 1.52 -7.97 -7.87
N VAL A 169 2.51 -7.76 -7.01
CA VAL A 169 2.38 -7.03 -5.74
C VAL A 169 3.18 -5.73 -5.76
N PHE A 170 2.58 -4.66 -5.30
CA PHE A 170 3.13 -3.32 -5.28
C PHE A 170 3.04 -2.74 -3.88
N LEU A 171 4.02 -1.93 -3.49
CA LEU A 171 4.10 -1.31 -2.18
C LEU A 171 4.19 0.21 -2.31
N LEU A 172 3.31 0.92 -1.63
CA LEU A 172 3.38 2.35 -1.43
C LEU A 172 3.43 2.63 0.08
N ALA A 173 4.57 3.09 0.55
CA ALA A 173 4.80 3.37 1.95
C ALA A 173 5.01 4.87 2.19
N THR A 174 4.65 5.35 3.38
CA THR A 174 5.00 6.71 3.82
C THR A 174 5.83 6.66 5.08
N GLY A 175 6.63 7.70 5.33
CA GLY A 175 7.38 7.82 6.58
C GLY A 175 8.08 9.16 6.73
N LEU A 176 8.52 9.44 7.96
CA LEU A 176 9.45 10.52 8.24
C LEU A 176 10.84 10.14 7.71
N TYR A 177 11.67 11.14 7.41
CA TYR A 177 13.04 10.89 6.94
C TYR A 177 13.82 10.00 7.89
N GLU A 178 13.75 10.31 9.18
CA GLU A 178 14.49 9.63 10.24
C GLU A 178 14.10 8.15 10.30
N ASN A 179 12.80 7.85 10.27
CA ASN A 179 12.29 6.47 10.31
C ASN A 179 12.72 5.68 9.06
N ILE A 180 12.70 6.31 7.89
CA ILE A 180 13.11 5.67 6.64
C ILE A 180 14.63 5.44 6.63
N ASP A 181 15.42 6.40 7.14
CA ASP A 181 16.87 6.28 7.24
C ASP A 181 17.27 5.15 8.22
N GLU A 182 16.61 5.06 9.37
CA GLU A 182 16.80 3.96 10.32
C GLU A 182 16.49 2.59 9.69
N LEU A 183 15.35 2.46 9.00
CA LEU A 183 15.00 1.24 8.27
C LEU A 183 16.04 0.87 7.23
N GLN A 184 16.64 1.85 6.58
CA GLN A 184 17.64 1.66 5.54
C GLN A 184 18.98 1.18 6.10
N ASN A 185 19.34 1.58 7.29
CA ASN A 185 20.59 1.18 7.95
C ASN A 185 20.55 -0.26 8.51
N GLU A 186 19.36 -0.88 8.52
CA GLU A 186 19.20 -2.29 8.87
C GLU A 186 19.70 -3.21 7.76
N LYS A 187 20.67 -4.07 8.09
CA LYS A 187 21.35 -4.97 7.13
C LYS A 187 20.40 -5.85 6.31
N ASN A 188 19.25 -6.18 6.85
CA ASN A 188 18.28 -7.11 6.24
C ASN A 188 17.25 -6.42 5.35
N LEU A 189 17.25 -5.07 5.28
CA LEU A 189 16.25 -4.27 4.55
C LEU A 189 16.84 -3.51 3.35
N THR A 190 17.99 -3.96 2.87
CA THR A 190 18.74 -3.30 1.78
C THR A 190 17.95 -3.12 0.48
N PHE A 191 16.91 -3.93 0.25
CA PHE A 191 16.06 -3.75 -0.94
C PHE A 191 15.15 -2.49 -0.82
N LEU A 192 14.74 -2.10 0.39
CA LEU A 192 14.02 -0.85 0.62
C LEU A 192 14.85 0.39 0.25
N PHE A 193 16.19 0.27 0.27
CA PHE A 193 17.09 1.34 -0.19
C PHE A 193 16.94 1.67 -1.67
N ARG A 194 16.62 0.66 -2.46
CA ARG A 194 16.51 0.80 -3.91
C ARG A 194 15.16 1.36 -4.34
N ALA A 195 14.20 1.46 -3.40
CA ALA A 195 12.92 2.09 -3.69
C ALA A 195 13.12 3.57 -4.03
N PRO A 196 12.57 4.05 -5.14
CA PRO A 196 12.48 5.48 -5.39
C PRO A 196 11.76 6.18 -4.25
N LYS A 197 12.34 7.32 -3.82
CA LYS A 197 11.78 8.14 -2.76
C LYS A 197 11.19 9.41 -3.36
N ILE A 198 9.91 9.60 -3.14
CA ILE A 198 9.23 10.85 -3.46
C ILE A 198 9.30 11.75 -2.23
N GLN A 199 10.19 12.71 -2.27
CA GLN A 199 10.35 13.67 -1.19
C GLN A 199 9.32 14.78 -1.29
N LEU A 200 8.39 14.85 -0.35
CA LEU A 200 7.42 15.93 -0.27
C LEU A 200 8.02 17.14 0.46
N LYS A 201 8.33 18.17 -0.29
CA LYS A 201 8.66 19.50 0.26
C LYS A 201 7.39 20.12 0.88
N PRO A 202 7.54 21.06 1.84
CA PRO A 202 6.40 21.85 2.33
C PRO A 202 5.57 22.40 1.18
N LEU A 203 4.26 22.54 1.39
CA LEU A 203 3.38 23.12 0.39
C LEU A 203 3.82 24.56 0.08
N ASN A 204 3.78 24.92 -1.20
CA ASN A 204 4.08 26.29 -1.62
C ASN A 204 3.03 27.24 -1.02
N GLN A 205 3.49 28.29 -0.33
CA GLN A 205 2.62 29.29 0.29
C GLN A 205 1.61 29.88 -0.70
N GLN A 206 2.02 30.12 -1.94
CA GLN A 206 1.13 30.64 -2.98
C GLN A 206 0.03 29.66 -3.35
N ALA A 207 0.34 28.36 -3.44
CA ALA A 207 -0.66 27.32 -3.68
C ALA A 207 -1.66 27.23 -2.52
N VAL A 208 -1.17 27.34 -1.29
CA VAL A 208 -2.02 27.38 -0.09
C VAL A 208 -2.92 28.61 -0.13
N MET A 209 -2.36 29.81 -0.38
CA MET A 209 -3.13 31.06 -0.48
C MET A 209 -4.19 31.02 -1.58
N ASN A 210 -3.84 30.51 -2.77
CA ASN A 210 -4.79 30.39 -3.87
C ASN A 210 -5.93 29.44 -3.53
N LYS A 211 -5.63 28.32 -2.86
CA LYS A 211 -6.66 27.39 -2.39
C LYS A 211 -7.60 28.04 -1.38
N TYR A 212 -7.06 28.80 -0.41
CA TYR A 212 -7.88 29.56 0.54
C TYR A 212 -8.76 30.58 -0.16
N LYS A 213 -8.23 31.35 -1.11
CA LYS A 213 -9.01 32.32 -1.89
C LYS A 213 -10.16 31.65 -2.63
N ASN A 214 -9.91 30.52 -3.28
CA ASN A 214 -10.95 29.80 -4.01
C ASN A 214 -12.05 29.26 -3.08
N ILE A 215 -11.67 28.75 -1.88
CA ILE A 215 -12.64 28.24 -0.89
C ILE A 215 -13.51 29.35 -0.34
N PHE A 216 -12.94 30.52 -0.07
CA PHE A 216 -13.67 31.64 0.53
C PHE A 216 -14.22 32.62 -0.50
N GLN A 217 -13.99 32.40 -1.81
CA GLN A 217 -14.43 33.26 -2.92
C GLN A 217 -13.95 34.71 -2.75
N ILE A 218 -12.72 34.93 -2.26
CA ILE A 218 -12.10 36.24 -2.05
C ILE A 218 -11.14 36.56 -3.20
#